data_487ebd06b02c79865c92160d790df8ce
#
_entry.id   487ebd06b02c79865c92160d790df8ce
#
_cell.length_a   1.000
_cell.length_b   1.000
_cell.length_c   1.000
_cell.angle_alpha   90.00
_cell.angle_beta   90.00
_cell.angle_gamma   90.00
#
_symmetry.space_group_name_H-M   'P 1'
#
loop_
_entity.id
_entity.type
_entity.pdbx_description
1 polymer ?
#
loop_
_entity_poly.entity_id
_entity_poly.type
_entity_poly.pdbx_seq_one_letter_code
_entity_poly.pdbx_strand_id
1 'polypeptide(L)'
;MLEMILKIDESIARCFFVKKVLVVEGDTEQVVLTETINRMPYDLKNQILSDWHIVRARGKAAIIPLVKYLKAMTIDVYVIHDGDFGVDGAERFNEPIKNALSDDDKLVVLKNCIEDVLGYSAPKSDKPFVAYKHIQDNWTDWSSIPELW
;
A
#
# COMPACT_ATOMS: atom_id res chain seq x y z
N MET A 1 -4.36 10.22 -23.23
CA MET A 1 -5.44 9.83 -22.30
C MET A 1 -6.01 8.45 -22.63
N LEU A 2 -6.35 8.12 -23.85
CA LEU A 2 -6.85 6.77 -24.24
C LEU A 2 -5.80 5.65 -24.06
N GLU A 3 -4.52 5.91 -24.27
CA GLU A 3 -3.46 4.90 -24.09
C GLU A 3 -3.25 4.49 -22.63
N MET A 4 -3.55 5.37 -21.68
CA MET A 4 -3.54 5.02 -20.25
C MET A 4 -4.70 4.11 -19.86
N ILE A 5 -5.85 4.26 -20.53
CA ILE A 5 -7.06 3.47 -20.28
C ILE A 5 -6.92 2.05 -20.83
N LEU A 6 -6.18 1.86 -21.92
CA LEU A 6 -5.96 0.56 -22.56
C LEU A 6 -4.90 -0.31 -21.86
N LYS A 7 -4.14 0.26 -20.92
CA LYS A 7 -3.25 -0.49 -20.00
C LYS A 7 -3.89 -0.70 -18.62
N ILE A 8 -5.19 -0.94 -18.57
CA ILE A 8 -5.83 -1.37 -17.34
C ILE A 8 -5.29 -2.77 -17.03
N ASP A 9 -4.27 -2.78 -16.16
CA ASP A 9 -3.76 -3.97 -15.50
C ASP A 9 -4.95 -4.70 -14.85
N GLU A 10 -4.94 -6.02 -14.87
CA GLU A 10 -5.94 -6.87 -14.21
C GLU A 10 -6.18 -6.43 -12.74
N SER A 11 -5.14 -5.94 -12.08
CA SER A 11 -5.21 -5.37 -10.73
C SER A 11 -6.16 -4.18 -10.64
N ILE A 12 -6.14 -3.26 -11.61
CA ILE A 12 -7.07 -2.12 -11.64
C ILE A 12 -8.48 -2.58 -11.98
N ALA A 13 -8.64 -3.55 -12.88
CA ALA A 13 -9.95 -4.09 -13.21
C ALA A 13 -10.66 -4.70 -11.99
N ARG A 14 -9.92 -5.33 -11.07
CA ARG A 14 -10.48 -5.88 -9.83
C ARG A 14 -11.03 -4.82 -8.88
N CYS A 15 -10.57 -3.58 -8.95
CA CYS A 15 -11.08 -2.48 -8.12
C CYS A 15 -12.59 -2.26 -8.28
N PHE A 16 -13.17 -2.62 -9.42
CA PHE A 16 -14.60 -2.46 -9.69
C PHE A 16 -15.48 -3.53 -9.03
N PHE A 17 -14.88 -4.57 -8.47
CA PHE A 17 -15.58 -5.72 -7.89
C PHE A 17 -15.44 -5.82 -6.37
N VAL A 18 -14.82 -4.84 -5.73
CA VAL A 18 -14.60 -4.80 -4.28
C VAL A 18 -15.24 -3.54 -3.69
N LYS A 19 -15.40 -3.53 -2.37
CA LYS A 19 -15.98 -2.35 -1.67
C LYS A 19 -14.95 -1.25 -1.45
N LYS A 20 -13.68 -1.62 -1.21
CA LYS A 20 -12.61 -0.72 -0.83
C LYS A 20 -11.31 -1.08 -1.54
N VAL A 21 -10.55 -0.06 -1.92
CA VAL A 21 -9.25 -0.22 -2.55
C VAL A 21 -8.19 0.44 -1.68
N LEU A 22 -7.13 -0.31 -1.39
CA LEU A 22 -5.94 0.21 -0.74
C LEU A 22 -4.84 0.41 -1.80
N VAL A 23 -4.48 1.65 -2.03
CA VAL A 23 -3.35 2.01 -2.90
C VAL A 23 -2.07 2.03 -2.07
N VAL A 24 -1.06 1.32 -2.55
CA VAL A 24 0.29 1.28 -1.96
C VAL A 24 1.31 1.78 -2.97
N GLU A 25 2.46 2.20 -2.47
CA GLU A 25 3.50 2.77 -3.32
C GLU A 25 4.12 1.72 -4.25
N GLY A 26 4.51 0.56 -3.71
CA GLY A 26 5.28 -0.43 -4.43
C GLY A 26 5.08 -1.89 -4.00
N ASP A 27 6.04 -2.71 -4.42
CA ASP A 27 6.00 -4.16 -4.22
C ASP A 27 6.25 -4.56 -2.77
N THR A 28 7.07 -3.79 -2.04
CA THR A 28 7.42 -4.09 -0.64
C THR A 28 6.19 -4.00 0.25
N GLU A 29 5.42 -2.90 0.14
CA GLU A 29 4.18 -2.70 0.90
C GLU A 29 3.16 -3.80 0.57
N GLN A 30 3.05 -4.18 -0.70
CA GLN A 30 2.15 -5.26 -1.09
C GLN A 30 2.55 -6.60 -0.47
N VAL A 31 3.84 -6.94 -0.45
CA VAL A 31 4.34 -8.16 0.20
C VAL A 31 4.02 -8.14 1.69
N VAL A 32 4.33 -7.04 2.38
CA VAL A 32 4.10 -6.91 3.82
C VAL A 32 2.61 -7.02 4.16
N LEU A 33 1.75 -6.33 3.41
CA LEU A 33 0.29 -6.42 3.59
C LEU A 33 -0.24 -7.84 3.33
N THR A 34 0.23 -8.50 2.28
CA THR A 34 -0.16 -9.86 1.96
C THR A 34 0.21 -10.82 3.10
N GLU A 35 1.42 -10.70 3.62
CA GLU A 35 1.88 -11.52 4.74
C GLU A 35 1.17 -11.19 6.06
N THR A 36 0.78 -9.94 6.26
CA THR A 36 -0.09 -9.51 7.37
C THR A 36 -1.46 -10.20 7.27
N ILE A 37 -2.11 -10.12 6.11
CA ILE A 37 -3.43 -10.72 5.87
C ILE A 37 -3.36 -12.26 6.03
N ASN A 38 -2.27 -12.87 5.61
CA ASN A 38 -2.09 -14.32 5.74
C ASN A 38 -2.07 -14.79 7.20
N ARG A 39 -1.65 -13.93 8.14
CA ARG A 39 -1.58 -14.21 9.58
C ARG A 39 -2.80 -13.75 10.37
N MET A 40 -3.73 -13.05 9.73
CA MET A 40 -4.98 -12.62 10.38
C MET A 40 -5.82 -13.79 10.85
N PRO A 41 -6.58 -13.63 11.94
CA PRO A 41 -7.65 -14.57 12.30
C PRO A 41 -8.60 -14.83 11.14
N TYR A 42 -9.11 -16.07 11.03
CA TYR A 42 -9.86 -16.56 9.88
C TYR A 42 -11.00 -15.64 9.43
N ASP A 43 -11.83 -15.19 10.37
CA ASP A 43 -13.00 -14.35 10.04
C ASP A 43 -12.57 -12.98 9.52
N LEU A 44 -11.58 -12.35 10.15
CA LEU A 44 -11.04 -11.06 9.72
C LEU A 44 -10.39 -11.17 8.34
N LYS A 45 -9.59 -12.21 8.13
CA LYS A 45 -8.96 -12.49 6.84
C LYS A 45 -9.99 -12.62 5.71
N ASN A 46 -11.05 -13.39 5.93
CA ASN A 46 -12.10 -13.57 4.93
C ASN A 46 -12.82 -12.27 4.62
N GLN A 47 -13.12 -11.46 5.63
CA GLN A 47 -13.73 -10.15 5.44
C GLN A 47 -12.83 -9.22 4.62
N ILE A 48 -11.53 -9.17 4.93
CA ILE A 48 -10.57 -8.34 4.19
C ILE A 48 -10.46 -8.82 2.74
N LEU A 49 -10.29 -10.12 2.51
CA LEU A 49 -10.18 -10.67 1.15
C LEU A 49 -11.44 -10.48 0.31
N SER A 50 -12.62 -10.43 0.94
CA SER A 50 -13.90 -10.17 0.26
C SER A 50 -14.10 -8.70 -0.08
N ASP A 51 -13.72 -7.80 0.81
CA ASP A 51 -14.12 -6.39 0.76
C ASP A 51 -13.04 -5.48 0.18
N TRP A 52 -11.77 -5.88 0.23
CA TRP A 52 -10.63 -5.05 -0.12
C TRP A 52 -9.83 -5.60 -1.30
N HIS A 53 -9.25 -4.68 -2.07
CA HIS A 53 -8.22 -4.99 -3.05
C HIS A 53 -7.03 -4.05 -2.89
N ILE A 54 -5.81 -4.61 -2.97
CA ILE A 54 -4.55 -3.84 -2.88
C ILE A 54 -4.04 -3.56 -4.29
N VAL A 55 -3.78 -2.29 -4.59
CA VAL A 55 -3.25 -1.84 -5.88
C VAL A 55 -1.93 -1.11 -5.68
N ARG A 56 -0.93 -1.49 -6.46
CA ARG A 56 0.36 -0.82 -6.50
C ARG A 56 0.33 0.37 -7.46
N ALA A 57 0.77 1.52 -6.99
CA ALA A 57 0.92 2.70 -7.83
C ALA A 57 2.18 2.66 -8.71
N ARG A 58 3.18 1.85 -8.32
CA ARG A 58 4.50 1.77 -8.97
C ARG A 58 5.27 3.09 -8.86
N GLY A 59 5.32 3.63 -7.66
CA GLY A 59 6.02 4.83 -7.27
C GLY A 59 5.11 5.92 -6.72
N LYS A 60 5.65 6.72 -5.81
CA LYS A 60 4.92 7.72 -5.02
C LYS A 60 4.18 8.74 -5.87
N ALA A 61 4.80 9.26 -6.94
CA ALA A 61 4.16 10.21 -7.85
C ALA A 61 2.93 9.64 -8.57
N ALA A 62 2.92 8.33 -8.82
CA ALA A 62 1.82 7.65 -9.52
C ALA A 62 0.59 7.43 -8.63
N ILE A 63 0.71 7.56 -7.30
CA ILE A 63 -0.42 7.49 -6.37
C ILE A 63 -1.46 8.56 -6.71
N ILE A 64 -1.02 9.79 -6.99
CA ILE A 64 -1.91 10.94 -7.22
C ILE A 64 -2.89 10.70 -8.38
N PRO A 65 -2.43 10.42 -9.62
CA PRO A 65 -3.34 10.17 -10.74
C PRO A 65 -4.19 8.92 -10.53
N LEU A 66 -3.66 7.88 -9.87
CA LEU A 66 -4.40 6.67 -9.58
C LEU A 66 -5.55 6.93 -8.60
N VAL A 67 -5.31 7.63 -7.50
CA VAL A 67 -6.35 8.03 -6.53
C VAL A 67 -7.43 8.86 -7.22
N LYS A 68 -7.05 9.86 -8.01
CA LYS A 68 -8.02 10.70 -8.75
C LYS A 68 -8.87 9.87 -9.70
N TYR A 69 -8.26 8.93 -10.41
CA TYR A 69 -8.97 8.02 -11.32
C TYR A 69 -9.99 7.15 -10.57
N LEU A 70 -9.55 6.46 -9.52
CA LEU A 70 -10.41 5.57 -8.73
C LEU A 70 -11.57 6.33 -8.08
N LYS A 71 -11.32 7.53 -7.53
CA LYS A 71 -12.37 8.39 -6.97
C LYS A 71 -13.37 8.86 -8.03
N ALA A 72 -12.91 9.22 -9.23
CA ALA A 72 -13.78 9.57 -10.34
C ALA A 72 -14.71 8.42 -10.76
N MET A 73 -14.28 7.17 -10.50
CA MET A 73 -15.08 5.95 -10.70
C MET A 73 -15.92 5.59 -9.48
N THR A 74 -16.02 6.49 -8.47
CA THR A 74 -16.79 6.29 -7.23
C THR A 74 -16.32 5.12 -6.36
N ILE A 75 -15.05 4.74 -6.47
CA ILE A 75 -14.43 3.70 -5.66
C ILE A 75 -13.98 4.31 -4.33
N ASP A 76 -14.21 3.59 -3.23
CA ASP A 76 -13.74 3.97 -1.90
C ASP A 76 -12.24 3.65 -1.77
N VAL A 77 -11.41 4.70 -1.73
CA VAL A 77 -9.95 4.59 -1.85
C VAL A 77 -9.27 4.97 -0.55
N TYR A 78 -8.32 4.15 -0.15
CA TYR A 78 -7.40 4.34 0.97
C TYR A 78 -5.97 4.32 0.43
N VAL A 79 -5.04 4.98 1.11
CA VAL A 79 -3.63 5.06 0.71
C VAL A 79 -2.71 4.76 1.89
N ILE A 80 -1.68 3.95 1.65
CA ILE A 80 -0.50 3.84 2.52
C ILE A 80 0.72 4.19 1.68
N HIS A 81 1.57 5.07 2.19
CA HIS A 81 2.85 5.37 1.54
C HIS A 81 3.93 5.75 2.56
N ASP A 82 5.18 5.67 2.13
CA ASP A 82 6.33 6.11 2.91
C ASP A 82 6.31 7.63 3.10
N GLY A 83 6.69 8.12 4.28
CA GLY A 83 6.78 9.55 4.56
C GLY A 83 7.96 10.18 3.84
N ASP A 84 9.09 9.46 3.76
CA ASP A 84 10.35 9.91 3.13
C ASP A 84 10.79 11.30 3.61
N PHE A 85 10.57 11.60 4.89
CA PHE A 85 10.86 12.91 5.45
C PHE A 85 12.36 13.24 5.33
N GLY A 86 12.65 14.42 4.76
CA GLY A 86 14.01 14.86 4.49
C GLY A 86 14.65 14.22 3.24
N VAL A 87 13.94 13.38 2.49
CA VAL A 87 14.42 12.82 1.23
C VAL A 87 14.00 13.74 0.08
N ASP A 88 14.99 14.42 -0.50
CA ASP A 88 14.75 15.34 -1.61
C ASP A 88 14.08 14.63 -2.80
N GLY A 89 13.05 15.26 -3.32
CA GLY A 89 12.28 14.73 -4.45
C GLY A 89 11.18 13.72 -4.09
N ALA A 90 11.20 13.07 -2.92
CA ALA A 90 10.17 12.12 -2.52
C ALA A 90 9.14 12.75 -1.55
N GLU A 91 9.59 13.46 -0.53
CA GLU A 91 8.73 14.12 0.46
C GLU A 91 7.71 15.08 -0.18
N ARG A 92 8.08 15.76 -1.24
CA ARG A 92 7.23 16.73 -1.96
C ARG A 92 5.88 16.17 -2.44
N PHE A 93 5.74 14.85 -2.53
CA PHE A 93 4.49 14.21 -2.95
C PHE A 93 3.50 13.98 -1.80
N ASN A 94 3.91 14.13 -0.52
CA ASN A 94 3.05 13.86 0.63
C ASN A 94 1.79 14.74 0.61
N GLU A 95 1.95 16.06 0.51
CA GLU A 95 0.81 16.98 0.44
C GLU A 95 -0.08 16.80 -0.82
N PRO A 96 0.47 16.65 -2.03
CA PRO A 96 -0.32 16.32 -3.21
C PRO A 96 -1.13 15.03 -3.10
N ILE A 97 -0.60 13.97 -2.46
CA ILE A 97 -1.33 12.71 -2.20
C ILE A 97 -2.48 12.96 -1.24
N LYS A 98 -2.22 13.62 -0.11
CA LYS A 98 -3.23 14.01 0.86
C LYS A 98 -4.37 14.80 0.22
N ASN A 99 -4.03 15.82 -0.58
CA ASN A 99 -5.00 16.64 -1.28
C ASN A 99 -5.81 15.85 -2.33
N ALA A 100 -5.21 14.89 -3.04
CA ALA A 100 -5.91 14.04 -3.98
C ALA A 100 -6.93 13.13 -3.28
N LEU A 101 -6.58 12.61 -2.10
CA LEU A 101 -7.45 11.75 -1.29
C LEU A 101 -8.59 12.56 -0.65
N SER A 102 -8.32 13.77 -0.15
CA SER A 102 -9.27 14.70 0.49
C SER A 102 -9.97 14.14 1.74
N ASP A 103 -9.37 13.13 2.38
CA ASP A 103 -9.90 12.47 3.57
C ASP A 103 -8.71 11.89 4.36
N ASP A 104 -8.36 12.54 5.45
CA ASP A 104 -7.20 12.16 6.25
C ASP A 104 -7.38 10.81 6.96
N ASP A 105 -8.63 10.41 7.23
CA ASP A 105 -8.92 9.11 7.87
C ASP A 105 -8.63 7.92 6.94
N LYS A 106 -8.43 8.18 5.65
CA LYS A 106 -8.11 7.17 4.63
C LYS A 106 -6.65 7.18 4.21
N LEU A 107 -5.81 7.96 4.89
CA LEU A 107 -4.39 8.11 4.58
C LEU A 107 -3.53 7.64 5.75
N VAL A 108 -2.62 6.70 5.47
CA VAL A 108 -1.56 6.29 6.38
C VAL A 108 -0.21 6.71 5.77
N VAL A 109 0.50 7.58 6.46
CA VAL A 109 1.86 7.97 6.11
C VAL A 109 2.81 7.30 7.10
N LEU A 110 3.64 6.38 6.62
CA LEU A 110 4.65 5.72 7.45
C LEU A 110 5.73 6.74 7.83
N LYS A 111 6.28 6.60 9.04
CA LYS A 111 7.18 7.62 9.61
C LYS A 111 8.37 7.96 8.69
N ASN A 112 9.02 6.98 8.14
CA ASN A 112 10.07 7.12 7.12
C ASN A 112 9.75 6.18 5.96
N CYS A 113 10.05 4.90 6.14
CA CYS A 113 9.78 3.83 5.19
C CYS A 113 9.25 2.60 5.93
N ILE A 114 8.72 1.65 5.16
CA ILE A 114 8.14 0.42 5.71
C ILE A 114 9.17 -0.43 6.45
N GLU A 115 10.42 -0.44 6.00
CA GLU A 115 11.49 -1.19 6.64
C GLU A 115 11.76 -0.71 8.08
N ASP A 116 11.69 0.59 8.32
CA ASP A 116 11.84 1.17 9.66
C ASP A 116 10.70 0.71 10.59
N VAL A 117 9.47 0.65 10.06
CA VAL A 117 8.30 0.17 10.82
C VAL A 117 8.46 -1.31 11.18
N LEU A 118 9.03 -2.10 10.28
CA LEU A 118 9.30 -3.52 10.50
C LEU A 118 10.54 -3.80 11.36
N GLY A 119 11.35 -2.77 11.64
CA GLY A 119 12.49 -2.87 12.56
C GLY A 119 13.79 -3.38 11.92
N TYR A 120 13.97 -3.20 10.61
CA TYR A 120 15.24 -3.52 9.94
C TYR A 120 15.69 -2.41 8.98
N SER A 121 16.99 -2.40 8.64
CA SER A 121 17.54 -1.40 7.74
C SER A 121 17.17 -1.66 6.29
N ALA A 122 16.70 -0.64 5.57
CA ALA A 122 16.33 -0.74 4.16
C ALA A 122 17.51 -1.23 3.31
N PRO A 123 17.35 -2.34 2.55
CA PRO A 123 18.39 -2.82 1.66
C PRO A 123 18.52 -1.95 0.41
N LYS A 124 19.67 -2.02 -0.26
CA LYS A 124 19.91 -1.27 -1.51
C LYS A 124 19.18 -1.86 -2.72
N SER A 125 18.89 -3.16 -2.69
CA SER A 125 18.21 -3.91 -3.77
C SER A 125 17.31 -4.98 -3.18
N ASP A 126 16.45 -5.54 -4.01
CA ASP A 126 15.58 -6.69 -3.69
C ASP A 126 14.71 -6.49 -2.43
N LYS A 127 14.30 -5.25 -2.18
CA LYS A 127 13.51 -4.86 -1.01
C LYS A 127 12.32 -5.80 -0.74
N PRO A 128 11.47 -6.17 -1.73
CA PRO A 128 10.33 -7.05 -1.47
C PRO A 128 10.75 -8.44 -0.99
N PHE A 129 11.84 -9.00 -1.53
CA PHE A 129 12.36 -10.30 -1.10
C PHE A 129 12.94 -10.25 0.30
N VAL A 130 13.68 -9.18 0.62
CA VAL A 130 14.25 -8.98 1.97
C VAL A 130 13.13 -8.81 2.99
N ALA A 131 12.09 -8.03 2.69
CA ALA A 131 10.90 -7.89 3.53
C ALA A 131 10.21 -9.24 3.77
N TYR A 132 9.97 -10.00 2.70
CA TYR A 132 9.40 -11.34 2.80
C TYR A 132 10.22 -12.26 3.72
N LYS A 133 11.53 -12.31 3.51
CA LYS A 133 12.42 -13.12 4.34
C LYS A 133 12.40 -12.69 5.81
N HIS A 134 12.50 -11.38 6.06
CA HIS A 134 12.41 -10.83 7.42
C HIS A 134 11.11 -11.26 8.11
N ILE A 135 9.99 -11.18 7.41
CA ILE A 135 8.69 -11.62 7.92
C ILE A 135 8.66 -13.11 8.21
N GLN A 136 9.15 -13.96 7.29
CA GLN A 136 9.20 -15.41 7.52
C GLN A 136 10.05 -15.79 8.72
N ASP A 137 11.14 -15.06 8.96
CA ASP A 137 12.06 -15.33 10.06
C ASP A 137 11.53 -14.83 11.43
N ASN A 138 10.65 -13.80 11.44
CA ASN A 138 10.25 -13.11 12.67
C ASN A 138 8.75 -13.20 13.01
N TRP A 139 7.87 -13.41 12.04
CA TRP A 139 6.43 -13.46 12.28
C TRP A 139 5.90 -14.88 12.19
N THR A 140 5.60 -15.47 13.32
CA THR A 140 5.02 -16.82 13.40
C THR A 140 3.50 -16.82 13.23
N ASP A 141 2.83 -15.81 13.79
CA ASP A 141 1.38 -15.69 13.80
C ASP A 141 0.93 -14.22 13.90
N TRP A 142 -0.36 -13.98 14.07
CA TRP A 142 -0.94 -12.65 14.21
C TRP A 142 -0.36 -11.85 15.38
N SER A 143 -0.10 -12.50 16.52
CA SER A 143 0.41 -11.84 17.71
C SER A 143 1.88 -11.41 17.62
N SER A 144 2.61 -11.95 16.68
CA SER A 144 4.04 -11.64 16.46
C SER A 144 4.27 -10.47 15.49
N ILE A 145 3.19 -9.92 14.90
CA ILE A 145 3.27 -8.75 14.03
C ILE A 145 3.62 -7.52 14.88
N PRO A 146 4.59 -6.69 14.47
CA PRO A 146 4.97 -5.50 15.22
C PRO A 146 3.79 -4.57 15.47
N GLU A 147 3.68 -4.04 16.68
CA GLU A 147 2.60 -3.12 17.08
C GLU A 147 2.58 -1.82 16.26
N LEU A 148 3.75 -1.42 15.71
CA LEU A 148 3.87 -0.24 14.88
C LEU A 148 3.35 -0.42 13.43
N TRP A 149 3.11 -1.66 13.04
CA TRP A 149 2.52 -2.01 11.75
C TRP A 149 1.00 -2.25 11.88
#